data_baded9e7e0fc8f04b4eef349e45079ea
#
_entry.id   baded9e7e0fc8f04b4eef349e45079ea
#
_cell.length_a   1.000
_cell.length_b   1.000
_cell.length_c   1.000
_cell.angle_alpha   90.00
_cell.angle_beta   90.00
_cell.angle_gamma   90.00
#
_symmetry.space_group_name_H-M   'P 1'
#
loop_
_entity.id
_entity.type
_entity.pdbx_description
1 polymer ?
#
loop_
_entity_poly.entity_id
_entity_poly.type
_entity_poly.pdbx_seq_one_letter_code
_entity_poly.pdbx_strand_id
1 'polypeptide(L)'
;MSADADGVLVGNVYDKYGTKNPIARAMMSEFLAAVTDLYSRVRPASVVEVGCGEGNLAAHLWTNAPRPRTFEACDVSLGQLSSGLPPEIVFREASIYELPWQDTSVDLVVCCEVLEHLDDPARGLRELARISKRAVLLSTPREPLWRALNLARGKYWRDWGNTPGHVQHFSRRGLTRLVERELDVKASKSPLPWTVLLGEPRR
;
A
#
# COMPACT_ATOMS: atom_id res chain seq x y z
N MET A 1 -14.12 -13.01 -6.52
CA MET A 1 -13.37 -12.01 -7.29
C MET A 1 -14.34 -11.30 -8.19
N SER A 2 -14.54 -10.03 -8.01
CA SER A 2 -15.20 -9.17 -8.99
C SER A 2 -14.10 -8.39 -9.70
N ALA A 3 -14.05 -8.46 -11.03
CA ALA A 3 -13.34 -7.48 -11.84
C ALA A 3 -14.31 -6.33 -12.07
N ASP A 4 -13.83 -5.09 -12.04
CA ASP A 4 -14.61 -3.94 -12.50
C ASP A 4 -14.83 -3.99 -14.02
N ALA A 5 -15.57 -3.00 -14.56
CA ALA A 5 -15.90 -2.92 -15.99
C ALA A 5 -14.65 -2.84 -16.91
N ASP A 6 -13.48 -2.53 -16.35
CA ASP A 6 -12.19 -2.37 -17.05
C ASP A 6 -11.22 -3.55 -16.80
N GLY A 7 -11.68 -4.63 -16.13
CA GLY A 7 -10.88 -5.83 -15.87
C GLY A 7 -9.86 -5.69 -14.74
N VAL A 8 -9.89 -4.61 -13.98
CA VAL A 8 -9.02 -4.40 -12.81
C VAL A 8 -9.51 -5.30 -11.66
N LEU A 9 -8.60 -6.12 -11.11
CA LEU A 9 -8.91 -6.94 -9.94
C LEU A 9 -9.07 -6.04 -8.71
N VAL A 10 -10.29 -5.96 -8.20
CA VAL A 10 -10.63 -5.15 -7.02
C VAL A 10 -10.55 -6.02 -5.77
N GLY A 11 -9.79 -5.57 -4.78
CA GLY A 11 -9.69 -6.16 -3.44
C GLY A 11 -8.59 -7.22 -3.27
N ASN A 12 -8.41 -7.64 -2.02
CA ASN A 12 -7.42 -8.64 -1.67
C ASN A 12 -7.79 -10.03 -2.21
N VAL A 13 -6.92 -10.62 -3.03
CA VAL A 13 -7.03 -12.02 -3.50
C VAL A 13 -6.95 -13.02 -2.34
N TYR A 14 -6.43 -12.60 -1.19
CA TYR A 14 -6.24 -13.42 0.00
C TYR A 14 -6.42 -12.56 1.26
N ASP A 15 -7.27 -13.03 2.19
CA ASP A 15 -7.41 -12.40 3.51
C ASP A 15 -6.08 -12.48 4.29
N LYS A 16 -5.31 -11.41 4.17
CA LYS A 16 -3.99 -11.29 4.82
C LYS A 16 -4.14 -11.01 6.32
N TYR A 17 -5.24 -10.38 6.72
CA TYR A 17 -5.46 -9.91 8.09
C TYR A 17 -6.15 -10.97 8.97
N GLY A 18 -7.07 -11.78 8.43
CA GLY A 18 -7.78 -12.84 9.14
C GLY A 18 -7.14 -14.24 9.07
N THR A 19 -5.94 -14.38 8.51
CA THR A 19 -5.29 -15.68 8.34
C THR A 19 -5.05 -16.42 9.66
N LYS A 20 -5.38 -17.73 9.71
CA LYS A 20 -5.10 -18.61 10.86
C LYS A 20 -3.68 -19.19 10.86
N ASN A 21 -2.94 -19.07 9.77
CA ASN A 21 -1.56 -19.58 9.67
C ASN A 21 -0.60 -18.76 10.55
N PRO A 22 0.08 -19.35 11.54
CA PRO A 22 0.93 -18.61 12.48
C PRO A 22 2.11 -17.91 11.81
N ILE A 23 2.68 -18.51 10.75
CA ILE A 23 3.79 -17.90 10.00
C ILE A 23 3.28 -16.66 9.23
N ALA A 24 2.14 -16.76 8.55
CA ALA A 24 1.56 -15.65 7.82
C ALA A 24 1.15 -14.51 8.78
N ARG A 25 0.65 -14.84 9.99
CA ARG A 25 0.35 -13.85 11.03
C ARG A 25 1.60 -13.14 11.53
N ALA A 26 2.68 -13.87 11.80
CA ALA A 26 3.95 -13.27 12.22
C ALA A 26 4.49 -12.32 11.14
N MET A 27 4.50 -12.74 9.87
CA MET A 27 4.92 -11.91 8.75
C MET A 27 4.06 -10.64 8.62
N MET A 28 2.74 -10.75 8.76
CA MET A 28 1.83 -9.59 8.71
C MET A 28 2.07 -8.66 9.90
N SER A 29 2.30 -9.20 11.10
CA SER A 29 2.63 -8.40 12.28
C SER A 29 3.92 -7.60 12.09
N GLU A 30 4.96 -8.19 11.50
CA GLU A 30 6.20 -7.48 11.17
C GLU A 30 5.99 -6.40 10.11
N PHE A 31 5.16 -6.66 9.10
CA PHE A 31 4.78 -5.68 8.10
C PHE A 31 4.07 -4.48 8.73
N LEU A 32 3.04 -4.72 9.52
CA LEU A 32 2.28 -3.68 10.21
C LEU A 32 3.16 -2.88 11.18
N ALA A 33 4.05 -3.54 11.91
CA ALA A 33 5.01 -2.87 12.78
C ALA A 33 5.99 -1.97 12.00
N ALA A 34 6.44 -2.43 10.82
CA ALA A 34 7.33 -1.64 9.96
C ALA A 34 6.64 -0.40 9.40
N VAL A 35 5.39 -0.53 8.93
CA VAL A 35 4.56 0.57 8.43
C VAL A 35 4.26 1.57 9.54
N THR A 36 3.81 1.09 10.72
CA THR A 36 3.50 1.92 11.90
C THR A 36 4.71 2.71 12.38
N ASP A 37 5.90 2.09 12.41
CA ASP A 37 7.13 2.80 12.81
C ASP A 37 7.46 3.94 11.83
N LEU A 38 7.44 3.69 10.52
CA LEU A 38 7.74 4.71 9.52
C LEU A 38 6.68 5.83 9.51
N TYR A 39 5.40 5.48 9.63
CA TYR A 39 4.32 6.43 9.80
C TYR A 39 4.55 7.34 11.03
N SER A 40 4.89 6.74 12.17
CA SER A 40 5.06 7.44 13.44
C SER A 40 6.22 8.43 13.43
N ARG A 41 7.22 8.25 12.57
CA ARG A 41 8.33 9.20 12.37
C ARG A 41 7.86 10.51 11.74
N VAL A 42 6.83 10.47 10.90
CA VAL A 42 6.28 11.65 10.23
C VAL A 42 5.39 12.48 11.16
N ARG A 43 4.62 11.85 12.04
CA ARG A 43 3.61 12.47 12.91
C ARG A 43 2.72 13.44 12.08
N PRO A 44 1.99 12.91 11.09
CA PRO A 44 1.23 13.74 10.16
C PRO A 44 -0.01 14.34 10.83
N ALA A 45 -0.39 15.57 10.43
CA ALA A 45 -1.68 16.15 10.81
C ALA A 45 -2.80 15.73 9.84
N SER A 46 -2.46 15.41 8.59
CA SER A 46 -3.38 14.90 7.57
C SER A 46 -2.81 13.67 6.89
N VAL A 47 -3.64 12.66 6.66
CA VAL A 47 -3.26 11.39 6.02
C VAL A 47 -4.25 11.04 4.92
N VAL A 48 -3.73 10.53 3.81
CA VAL A 48 -4.52 9.86 2.78
C VAL A 48 -3.90 8.49 2.53
N GLU A 49 -4.69 7.43 2.65
CA GLU A 49 -4.34 6.09 2.16
C GLU A 49 -4.91 5.90 0.76
N VAL A 50 -4.05 5.59 -0.21
CA VAL A 50 -4.41 5.33 -1.61
C VAL A 50 -4.30 3.84 -1.89
N GLY A 51 -5.38 3.23 -2.39
CA GLY A 51 -5.51 1.78 -2.55
C GLY A 51 -5.83 1.09 -1.22
N CYS A 52 -6.84 1.59 -0.51
CA CYS A 52 -7.17 1.10 0.84
C CYS A 52 -7.84 -0.28 0.86
N GLY A 53 -8.36 -0.75 -0.27
CA GLY A 53 -9.07 -2.03 -0.36
C GLY A 53 -10.17 -2.18 0.68
N GLU A 54 -10.00 -3.10 1.61
CA GLU A 54 -10.94 -3.37 2.71
C GLU A 54 -10.85 -2.35 3.87
N GLY A 55 -9.92 -1.38 3.85
CA GLY A 55 -9.72 -0.38 4.90
C GLY A 55 -8.97 -0.87 6.14
N ASN A 56 -8.43 -2.09 6.10
CA ASN A 56 -7.78 -2.71 7.26
C ASN A 56 -6.50 -1.99 7.71
N LEU A 57 -5.68 -1.51 6.76
CA LEU A 57 -4.46 -0.77 7.11
C LEU A 57 -4.78 0.62 7.66
N ALA A 58 -5.77 1.33 7.09
CA ALA A 58 -6.28 2.59 7.64
C ALA A 58 -6.72 2.42 9.10
N ALA A 59 -7.57 1.40 9.38
CA ALA A 59 -8.04 1.09 10.72
C ALA A 59 -6.90 0.72 11.68
N HIS A 60 -5.92 -0.05 11.20
CA HIS A 60 -4.73 -0.39 11.98
C HIS A 60 -3.93 0.85 12.37
N LEU A 61 -3.63 1.74 11.41
CA LEU A 61 -2.87 2.97 11.64
C LEU A 61 -3.62 3.94 12.55
N TRP A 62 -4.94 4.07 12.37
CA TRP A 62 -5.79 4.89 13.23
C TRP A 62 -5.73 4.46 14.70
N THR A 63 -5.65 3.16 14.92
CA THR A 63 -5.67 2.57 16.28
C THR A 63 -4.28 2.51 16.92
N ASN A 64 -3.22 2.26 16.15
CA ASN A 64 -1.90 1.89 16.68
C ASN A 64 -0.80 2.92 16.40
N ALA A 65 -1.10 4.02 15.70
CA ALA A 65 -0.13 5.08 15.39
C ALA A 65 -0.60 6.44 15.95
N PRO A 66 0.26 7.48 15.95
CA PRO A 66 -0.16 8.84 16.31
C PRO A 66 -1.34 9.30 15.45
N ARG A 67 -2.47 9.64 16.07
CA ARG A 67 -3.69 10.04 15.37
C ARG A 67 -3.52 11.38 14.65
N PRO A 68 -3.84 11.46 13.35
CA PRO A 68 -3.87 12.71 12.62
C PRO A 68 -5.18 13.49 12.95
N ARG A 69 -5.27 14.72 12.48
CA ARG A 69 -6.53 15.51 12.53
C ARG A 69 -7.54 15.00 11.50
N THR A 70 -7.03 14.59 10.33
CA THR A 70 -7.83 14.03 9.24
C THR A 70 -7.19 12.77 8.70
N PHE A 71 -7.99 11.73 8.54
CA PHE A 71 -7.60 10.50 7.86
C PHE A 71 -8.62 10.19 6.77
N GLU A 72 -8.18 10.26 5.53
CA GLU A 72 -8.98 9.86 4.38
C GLU A 72 -8.37 8.61 3.75
N ALA A 73 -9.18 7.80 3.10
CA ALA A 73 -8.73 6.62 2.39
C ALA A 73 -9.49 6.50 1.07
N CYS A 74 -8.80 6.05 0.02
CA CYS A 74 -9.47 5.86 -1.26
C CYS A 74 -9.04 4.55 -1.95
N ASP A 75 -9.95 4.06 -2.76
CA ASP A 75 -9.74 2.96 -3.69
C ASP A 75 -10.57 3.19 -4.95
N VAL A 76 -10.30 2.47 -6.04
CA VAL A 76 -11.12 2.52 -7.27
C VAL A 76 -12.55 2.01 -7.03
N SER A 77 -12.75 1.18 -5.99
CA SER A 77 -14.06 0.69 -5.57
C SER A 77 -14.10 0.47 -4.06
N LEU A 78 -15.15 0.93 -3.41
CA LEU A 78 -15.38 0.75 -1.97
C LEU A 78 -16.29 -0.45 -1.64
N GLY A 79 -16.64 -1.27 -2.63
CA GLY A 79 -17.57 -2.40 -2.46
C GLY A 79 -17.07 -3.52 -1.52
N GLN A 80 -15.82 -3.46 -1.03
CA GLN A 80 -15.20 -4.47 -0.18
C GLN A 80 -14.80 -3.96 1.21
N LEU A 81 -15.23 -2.76 1.61
CA LEU A 81 -14.92 -2.24 2.94
C LEU A 81 -15.36 -3.19 4.05
N SER A 82 -14.47 -3.42 4.99
CA SER A 82 -14.73 -4.24 6.19
C SER A 82 -15.80 -3.59 7.08
N SER A 83 -16.53 -4.41 7.82
CA SER A 83 -17.42 -3.91 8.87
C SER A 83 -16.63 -3.42 10.09
N GLY A 84 -17.14 -2.40 10.78
CA GLY A 84 -16.56 -1.92 12.04
C GLY A 84 -15.30 -1.06 11.88
N LEU A 85 -15.08 -0.47 10.70
CA LEU A 85 -14.02 0.52 10.50
C LEU A 85 -14.27 1.77 11.36
N PRO A 86 -13.21 2.48 11.82
CA PRO A 86 -13.34 3.72 12.57
C PRO A 86 -14.17 4.76 11.79
N PRO A 87 -15.24 5.31 12.38
CA PRO A 87 -16.13 6.25 11.70
C PRO A 87 -15.48 7.60 11.38
N GLU A 88 -14.33 7.87 11.99
CA GLU A 88 -13.55 9.10 11.76
C GLU A 88 -12.73 9.05 10.47
N ILE A 89 -12.57 7.86 9.86
CA ILE A 89 -11.88 7.69 8.57
C ILE A 89 -12.90 7.93 7.45
N VAL A 90 -12.60 8.85 6.56
CA VAL A 90 -13.46 9.16 5.41
C VAL A 90 -12.99 8.33 4.21
N PHE A 91 -13.86 7.45 3.71
CA PHE A 91 -13.60 6.63 2.53
C PHE A 91 -14.25 7.26 1.29
N ARG A 92 -13.50 7.24 0.15
CA ARG A 92 -14.01 7.72 -1.14
C ARG A 92 -13.49 6.89 -2.31
N GLU A 93 -14.23 6.83 -3.39
CA GLU A 93 -13.75 6.23 -4.64
C GLU A 93 -12.87 7.23 -5.38
N ALA A 94 -11.66 6.79 -5.77
CA ALA A 94 -10.73 7.58 -6.58
C ALA A 94 -9.71 6.67 -7.25
N SER A 95 -9.27 7.06 -8.46
CA SER A 95 -8.17 6.43 -9.15
C SER A 95 -6.83 7.01 -8.69
N ILE A 96 -5.82 6.15 -8.47
CA ILE A 96 -4.44 6.58 -8.19
C ILE A 96 -3.85 7.45 -9.30
N TYR A 97 -4.40 7.35 -10.53
CA TYR A 97 -3.95 8.13 -11.67
C TYR A 97 -4.54 9.53 -11.76
N GLU A 98 -5.54 9.84 -10.89
CA GLU A 98 -6.23 11.14 -10.84
C GLU A 98 -6.79 11.34 -9.42
N LEU A 99 -5.90 11.70 -8.49
CA LEU A 99 -6.26 11.88 -7.09
C LEU A 99 -6.93 13.23 -6.86
N PRO A 100 -8.09 13.29 -6.15
CA PRO A 100 -8.90 14.49 -6.02
C PRO A 100 -8.38 15.49 -4.96
N TRP A 101 -7.16 15.35 -4.51
CA TRP A 101 -6.50 16.28 -3.58
C TRP A 101 -5.61 17.28 -4.32
N GLN A 102 -5.54 18.50 -3.80
CA GLN A 102 -4.67 19.55 -4.33
C GLN A 102 -3.18 19.19 -4.15
N ASP A 103 -2.34 19.82 -4.94
CA ASP A 103 -0.89 19.69 -4.83
C ASP A 103 -0.42 20.05 -3.42
N THR A 104 0.50 19.27 -2.86
CA THR A 104 1.12 19.52 -1.56
C THR A 104 0.14 19.77 -0.40
N SER A 105 -1.05 19.15 -0.43
CA SER A 105 -2.12 19.37 0.54
C SER A 105 -2.16 18.35 1.69
N VAL A 106 -1.53 17.18 1.52
CA VAL A 106 -1.60 16.05 2.46
C VAL A 106 -0.25 15.84 3.12
N ASP A 107 -0.16 15.84 4.45
CA ASP A 107 1.13 15.66 5.15
C ASP A 107 1.76 14.30 4.86
N LEU A 108 0.99 13.22 4.89
CA LEU A 108 1.46 11.87 4.59
C LEU A 108 0.50 11.14 3.65
N VAL A 109 1.02 10.67 2.54
CA VAL A 109 0.32 9.74 1.64
C VAL A 109 0.81 8.32 1.92
N VAL A 110 -0.10 7.38 2.18
CA VAL A 110 0.18 5.96 2.37
C VAL A 110 -0.31 5.20 1.14
N CYS A 111 0.53 4.35 0.57
CA CYS A 111 0.19 3.54 -0.61
C CYS A 111 0.89 2.18 -0.51
N CYS A 112 0.22 1.21 0.11
CA CYS A 112 0.79 -0.10 0.38
C CYS A 112 0.13 -1.20 -0.44
N GLU A 113 0.94 -2.01 -1.14
CA GLU A 113 0.49 -3.16 -1.94
C GLU A 113 -0.43 -2.74 -3.10
N VAL A 114 -0.05 -1.68 -3.82
CA VAL A 114 -0.80 -1.11 -4.94
C VAL A 114 0.03 -1.04 -6.22
N LEU A 115 1.29 -0.58 -6.14
CA LEU A 115 2.10 -0.29 -7.34
C LEU A 115 2.35 -1.54 -8.21
N GLU A 116 2.33 -2.73 -7.63
CA GLU A 116 2.47 -4.01 -8.34
C GLU A 116 1.26 -4.35 -9.23
N HIS A 117 0.13 -3.71 -9.00
CA HIS A 117 -1.11 -3.89 -9.76
C HIS A 117 -1.28 -2.86 -10.89
N LEU A 118 -0.43 -1.83 -10.95
CA LEU A 118 -0.56 -0.73 -11.88
C LEU A 118 0.09 -1.01 -13.23
N ASP A 119 -0.57 -0.66 -14.33
CA ASP A 119 0.03 -0.68 -15.66
C ASP A 119 1.14 0.38 -15.78
N ASP A 120 0.93 1.57 -15.22
CA ASP A 120 1.93 2.65 -15.15
C ASP A 120 2.21 3.08 -13.70
N PRO A 121 3.06 2.34 -12.96
CA PRO A 121 3.40 2.67 -11.58
C PRO A 121 4.15 4.01 -11.44
N ALA A 122 4.82 4.47 -12.50
CA ALA A 122 5.50 5.77 -12.47
C ALA A 122 4.49 6.93 -12.49
N ARG A 123 3.38 6.81 -13.24
CA ARG A 123 2.29 7.79 -13.23
C ARG A 123 1.61 7.82 -11.85
N GLY A 124 1.29 6.65 -11.28
CA GLY A 124 0.73 6.59 -9.92
C GLY A 124 1.65 7.24 -8.90
N LEU A 125 2.95 6.96 -8.96
CA LEU A 125 3.93 7.56 -8.05
C LEU A 125 4.00 9.09 -8.17
N ARG A 126 3.91 9.65 -9.41
CA ARG A 126 3.84 11.12 -9.60
C ARG A 126 2.63 11.74 -8.91
N GLU A 127 1.46 11.10 -8.99
CA GLU A 127 0.25 11.57 -8.31
C GLU A 127 0.39 11.50 -6.78
N LEU A 128 0.96 10.42 -6.24
CA LEU A 128 1.25 10.32 -4.81
C LEU A 128 2.21 11.44 -4.35
N ALA A 129 3.27 11.71 -5.12
CA ALA A 129 4.21 12.78 -4.85
C ALA A 129 3.57 14.16 -4.97
N ARG A 130 2.70 14.38 -6.00
CA ARG A 130 2.01 15.65 -6.24
C ARG A 130 1.16 16.09 -5.05
N ILE A 131 0.32 15.20 -4.52
CA ILE A 131 -0.57 15.55 -3.40
C ILE A 131 0.17 15.61 -2.05
N SER A 132 1.34 14.95 -1.95
CA SER A 132 2.10 14.86 -0.70
C SER A 132 2.82 16.16 -0.37
N LYS A 133 2.64 16.64 0.85
CA LYS A 133 3.31 17.82 1.39
C LYS A 133 4.67 17.47 2.03
N ARG A 134 4.74 16.36 2.76
CA ARG A 134 5.92 16.00 3.56
C ARG A 134 6.49 14.63 3.20
N ALA A 135 5.64 13.60 3.10
CA ALA A 135 6.14 12.25 2.87
C ALA A 135 5.13 11.34 2.17
N VAL A 136 5.68 10.35 1.46
CA VAL A 136 4.97 9.19 0.93
C VAL A 136 5.52 7.94 1.59
N LEU A 137 4.65 7.13 2.16
CA LEU A 137 4.94 5.80 2.73
C LEU A 137 4.34 4.75 1.79
N LEU A 138 5.15 3.89 1.24
CA LEU A 138 4.70 2.89 0.27
C LEU A 138 5.33 1.53 0.48
N SER A 139 4.66 0.49 0.02
CA SER A 139 5.19 -0.87 0.01
C SER A 139 4.82 -1.65 -1.24
N THR A 140 5.64 -2.66 -1.53
CA THR A 140 5.33 -3.72 -2.49
C THR A 140 5.88 -5.06 -2.02
N PRO A 141 5.33 -6.19 -2.50
CA PRO A 141 5.96 -7.49 -2.34
C PRO A 141 7.35 -7.51 -2.98
N ARG A 142 8.30 -8.15 -2.32
CA ARG A 142 9.68 -8.25 -2.80
C ARG A 142 9.87 -9.49 -3.67
N GLU A 143 10.14 -9.26 -4.94
CA GLU A 143 10.44 -10.35 -5.88
C GLU A 143 11.96 -10.65 -5.95
N PRO A 144 12.37 -11.92 -6.19
CA PRO A 144 11.55 -13.10 -6.46
C PRO A 144 11.04 -13.84 -5.19
N LEU A 145 11.28 -13.29 -4.01
CA LEU A 145 10.97 -13.96 -2.73
C LEU A 145 9.48 -14.25 -2.56
N TRP A 146 8.62 -13.31 -2.97
CA TRP A 146 7.17 -13.48 -2.89
C TRP A 146 6.69 -14.70 -3.69
N ARG A 147 7.16 -14.85 -4.92
CA ARG A 147 6.83 -15.99 -5.78
C ARG A 147 7.35 -17.31 -5.20
N ALA A 148 8.59 -17.31 -4.69
CA ALA A 148 9.17 -18.49 -4.04
C ALA A 148 8.34 -18.95 -2.83
N LEU A 149 7.87 -18.03 -2.00
CA LEU A 149 6.99 -18.32 -0.86
C LEU A 149 5.60 -18.80 -1.30
N ASN A 150 5.06 -18.29 -2.39
CA ASN A 150 3.80 -18.79 -2.95
C ASN A 150 3.95 -20.24 -3.44
N LEU A 151 5.03 -20.56 -4.15
CA LEU A 151 5.33 -21.92 -4.59
C LEU A 151 5.52 -22.86 -3.40
N ALA A 152 6.28 -22.45 -2.38
CA ALA A 152 6.50 -23.24 -1.17
C ALA A 152 5.19 -23.55 -0.40
N ARG A 153 4.19 -22.67 -0.51
CA ARG A 153 2.84 -22.87 0.06
C ARG A 153 1.89 -23.66 -0.85
N GLY A 154 2.36 -24.15 -2.01
CA GLY A 154 1.53 -24.84 -2.98
C GLY A 154 0.53 -23.94 -3.72
N LYS A 155 0.76 -22.60 -3.76
CA LYS A 155 -0.13 -21.64 -4.41
C LYS A 155 0.43 -21.17 -5.76
N TYR A 156 -0.45 -20.96 -6.72
CA TYR A 156 -0.16 -20.37 -8.02
C TYR A 156 0.93 -21.11 -8.84
N TRP A 157 0.97 -22.44 -8.76
CA TRP A 157 1.95 -23.26 -9.47
C TRP A 157 1.94 -23.07 -10.99
N ARG A 158 0.74 -22.89 -11.57
CA ARG A 158 0.57 -22.67 -13.02
C ARG A 158 1.17 -21.35 -13.48
N ASP A 159 1.22 -20.35 -12.59
CA ASP A 159 1.72 -19.01 -12.85
C ASP A 159 3.08 -18.75 -12.19
N TRP A 160 3.85 -19.83 -11.95
CA TRP A 160 5.18 -19.77 -11.34
C TRP A 160 5.21 -18.96 -10.04
N GLY A 161 4.18 -19.11 -9.22
CA GLY A 161 4.03 -18.44 -7.94
C GLY A 161 3.57 -16.98 -8.05
N ASN A 162 3.27 -16.47 -9.25
CA ASN A 162 2.74 -15.13 -9.41
C ASN A 162 1.33 -15.02 -8.83
N THR A 163 1.07 -13.96 -8.07
CA THR A 163 -0.27 -13.68 -7.56
C THR A 163 -1.12 -13.10 -8.70
N PRO A 164 -2.36 -13.57 -8.91
CA PRO A 164 -3.26 -12.96 -9.89
C PRO A 164 -3.38 -11.45 -9.66
N GLY A 165 -3.27 -10.67 -10.74
CA GLY A 165 -3.30 -9.20 -10.69
C GLY A 165 -1.96 -8.51 -10.44
N HIS A 166 -0.88 -9.23 -10.11
CA HIS A 166 0.46 -8.65 -10.09
C HIS A 166 0.99 -8.55 -11.53
N VAL A 167 0.92 -7.36 -12.11
CA VAL A 167 1.48 -7.06 -13.44
C VAL A 167 2.92 -6.55 -13.35
N GLN A 168 3.31 -5.97 -12.20
CA GLN A 168 4.67 -5.53 -11.93
C GLN A 168 5.36 -6.42 -10.89
N HIS A 169 6.68 -6.57 -11.02
CA HIS A 169 7.50 -7.40 -10.15
C HIS A 169 8.70 -6.60 -9.64
N PHE A 170 8.61 -6.10 -8.40
CA PHE A 170 9.64 -5.24 -7.85
C PHE A 170 10.63 -6.01 -6.98
N SER A 171 11.91 -6.00 -7.36
CA SER A 171 12.97 -6.23 -6.40
C SER A 171 13.14 -4.98 -5.52
N ARG A 172 13.75 -5.12 -4.33
CA ARG A 172 14.04 -3.96 -3.46
C ARG A 172 14.74 -2.83 -4.22
N ARG A 173 15.77 -3.16 -5.01
CA ARG A 173 16.53 -2.18 -5.81
C ARG A 173 15.67 -1.58 -6.92
N GLY A 174 14.82 -2.39 -7.57
CA GLY A 174 13.91 -1.92 -8.62
C GLY A 174 12.89 -0.92 -8.09
N LEU A 175 12.26 -1.24 -6.96
CA LEU A 175 11.32 -0.32 -6.29
C LEU A 175 12.03 0.99 -5.88
N THR A 176 13.19 0.88 -5.22
CA THR A 176 13.94 2.08 -4.79
C THR A 176 14.27 2.99 -5.96
N ARG A 177 14.75 2.44 -7.09
CA ARG A 177 15.05 3.23 -8.31
C ARG A 177 13.81 3.90 -8.91
N LEU A 178 12.66 3.22 -8.88
CA LEU A 178 11.41 3.81 -9.34
C LEU A 178 11.02 4.99 -8.44
N VAL A 179 11.04 4.77 -7.13
CA VAL A 179 10.65 5.75 -6.11
C VAL A 179 11.58 6.97 -6.13
N GLU A 180 12.88 6.77 -6.31
CA GLU A 180 13.88 7.83 -6.39
C GLU A 180 13.74 8.77 -7.58
N ARG A 181 12.84 8.50 -8.53
CA ARG A 181 12.50 9.45 -9.61
C ARG A 181 11.70 10.64 -9.11
N GLU A 182 10.85 10.44 -8.12
CA GLU A 182 9.90 11.44 -7.62
C GLU A 182 10.13 11.79 -6.14
N LEU A 183 10.76 10.88 -5.38
CA LEU A 183 10.94 11.02 -3.93
C LEU A 183 12.41 10.85 -3.53
N ASP A 184 12.84 11.58 -2.51
CA ASP A 184 14.08 11.30 -1.78
C ASP A 184 13.80 10.26 -0.70
N VAL A 185 14.33 9.04 -0.87
CA VAL A 185 14.09 7.95 0.10
C VAL A 185 14.85 8.25 1.40
N LYS A 186 14.11 8.43 2.48
CA LYS A 186 14.65 8.77 3.82
C LYS A 186 14.78 7.55 4.73
N ALA A 187 13.92 6.54 4.54
CA ALA A 187 13.99 5.32 5.31
C ALA A 187 13.48 4.12 4.51
N SER A 188 13.99 2.94 4.83
CA SER A 188 13.59 1.68 4.23
C SER A 188 13.53 0.60 5.29
N LYS A 189 12.47 -0.21 5.27
CA LYS A 189 12.34 -1.45 6.03
C LYS A 189 12.05 -2.61 5.11
N SER A 190 12.42 -3.82 5.52
CA SER A 190 12.27 -5.01 4.69
C SER A 190 11.69 -6.17 5.51
N PRO A 191 10.49 -6.00 6.12
CA PRO A 191 9.80 -7.13 6.73
C PRO A 191 9.54 -8.19 5.65
N LEU A 192 9.70 -9.47 5.98
CA LEU A 192 9.49 -10.54 5.01
C LEU A 192 7.99 -10.70 4.71
N PRO A 193 7.60 -10.77 3.44
CA PRO A 193 8.37 -10.67 2.20
C PRO A 193 8.27 -9.30 1.51
N TRP A 194 8.08 -8.21 2.21
CA TRP A 194 7.84 -6.86 1.66
C TRP A 194 9.08 -5.96 1.66
N THR A 195 9.00 -4.92 0.86
CA THR A 195 9.84 -3.72 0.97
C THR A 195 8.92 -2.55 1.29
N VAL A 196 9.25 -1.80 2.34
CA VAL A 196 8.53 -0.60 2.79
C VAL A 196 9.48 0.58 2.71
N LEU A 197 9.07 1.65 2.03
CA LEU A 197 9.87 2.87 1.83
C LEU A 197 9.11 4.08 2.35
N LEU A 198 9.86 5.00 2.97
CA LEU A 198 9.41 6.35 3.30
C LEU A 198 10.27 7.33 2.53
N GLY A 199 9.66 8.17 1.71
CA GLY A 199 10.33 9.19 0.92
C GLY A 199 9.67 10.56 1.03
N GLU A 200 10.44 11.62 0.80
CA GLU A 200 9.96 13.00 0.73
C GLU A 200 9.87 13.43 -0.74
N PRO A 201 8.80 14.14 -1.18
CA PRO A 201 8.68 14.62 -2.56
C PRO A 201 9.88 15.48 -2.97
N ARG A 202 10.43 15.20 -4.15
CA ARG A 202 11.43 16.09 -4.79
C ARG A 202 10.73 17.34 -5.28
N ARG A 203 11.23 18.48 -4.88
CA ARG A 203 10.73 19.81 -5.28
C ARG A 203 11.68 20.48 -6.23
#